data_a59e689a0d2ff049cc031600cea2f58c
#
_entry.id   a59e689a0d2ff049cc031600cea2f58c
#
_cell.length_a   1.000
_cell.length_b   1.000
_cell.length_c   1.000
_cell.angle_alpha   90.00
_cell.angle_beta   90.00
_cell.angle_gamma   90.00
#
_symmetry.space_group_name_H-M   'P 1'
#
loop_
_entity.id
_entity.type
_entity.pdbx_description
1 polymer ?
#
loop_
_entity_poly.entity_id
_entity_poly.type
_entity_poly.pdbx_seq_one_letter_code
_entity_poly.pdbx_strand_id
1 'polypeptide(L)'
;KVQQMKEYKYTNKEERPIPKYKNGDIAWYIDSLFEHPQRCIIKGCCNVSWFDGNEFNSSDWWIDYNYKPDYCGRTKQHTIREESLFDTEQEALIALFEEFKDKVKTKIDFFSKEAKKLGIKQELRLL
;
A
#
# COMPACT_ATOMS: atom_id res chain seq x y z
N LYS A 1 8.31 -5.53 6.97
CA LYS A 1 7.88 -4.50 6.12
C LYS A 1 6.76 -4.91 5.18
N VAL A 2 5.77 -4.09 5.14
CA VAL A 2 4.68 -4.36 4.26
C VAL A 2 5.03 -3.94 2.87
N GLN A 3 4.89 -4.86 1.98
CA GLN A 3 5.04 -4.54 0.60
C GLN A 3 3.73 -4.49 -0.09
N GLN A 4 3.60 -3.56 -0.94
CA GLN A 4 2.49 -3.56 -1.85
C GLN A 4 2.56 -4.82 -2.70
N MET A 5 1.45 -5.45 -2.90
CA MET A 5 1.36 -6.61 -3.75
C MET A 5 1.54 -6.25 -5.22
N LYS A 6 1.56 -4.96 -5.53
CA LYS A 6 1.71 -4.48 -6.90
C LYS A 6 3.16 -4.43 -7.31
N GLU A 7 3.43 -4.89 -8.51
CA GLU A 7 4.74 -4.73 -9.10
C GLU A 7 4.93 -3.30 -9.58
N TYR A 8 6.18 -2.83 -9.55
CA TYR A 8 6.53 -1.56 -10.14
C TYR A 8 6.52 -1.71 -11.64
N LYS A 9 5.60 -1.03 -12.30
CA LYS A 9 5.39 -1.17 -13.74
C LYS A 9 6.20 -0.17 -14.56
N TYR A 10 6.61 0.92 -13.97
CA TYR A 10 7.13 2.07 -14.69
C TYR A 10 8.60 2.25 -14.39
N THR A 11 9.41 1.33 -14.87
CA THR A 11 10.85 1.31 -14.59
C THR A 11 11.70 1.80 -15.72
N ASN A 12 11.12 2.12 -16.88
CA ASN A 12 11.85 2.63 -18.02
C ASN A 12 11.78 4.17 -18.04
N LYS A 13 12.92 4.82 -17.82
CA LYS A 13 13.01 6.26 -17.76
C LYS A 13 12.53 6.94 -19.05
N GLU A 14 12.77 6.29 -20.19
CA GLU A 14 12.45 6.86 -21.50
C GLU A 14 10.96 6.76 -21.84
N GLU A 15 10.20 5.98 -21.08
CA GLU A 15 8.78 5.79 -21.32
C GLU A 15 7.96 6.41 -20.19
N ARG A 16 7.63 7.68 -20.37
CA ARG A 16 6.79 8.38 -19.39
C ARG A 16 5.42 7.73 -19.37
N PRO A 17 4.97 7.23 -18.21
CA PRO A 17 3.69 6.52 -18.15
C PRO A 17 2.51 7.46 -18.26
N ILE A 18 1.38 6.89 -18.66
CA ILE A 18 0.10 7.59 -18.69
C ILE A 18 -0.62 7.25 -17.37
N PRO A 19 -1.09 8.26 -16.64
CA PRO A 19 -1.85 7.99 -15.40
C PRO A 19 -3.04 7.07 -15.67
N LYS A 20 -3.22 6.09 -14.81
CA LYS A 20 -4.26 5.10 -14.95
C LYS A 20 -5.65 5.65 -14.64
N TYR A 21 -5.74 6.55 -13.66
CA TYR A 21 -7.00 7.06 -13.17
C TYR A 21 -7.27 8.47 -13.67
N LYS A 22 -8.54 8.77 -13.87
CA LYS A 22 -9.02 10.07 -14.32
C LYS A 22 -9.84 10.73 -13.23
N ASN A 23 -10.02 12.04 -13.35
CA ASN A 23 -10.89 12.79 -12.45
C ASN A 23 -12.29 12.17 -12.46
N GLY A 24 -12.79 11.83 -11.29
CA GLY A 24 -14.10 11.21 -11.12
C GLY A 24 -14.08 9.71 -10.99
N ASP A 25 -12.94 9.07 -11.27
CA ASP A 25 -12.85 7.61 -11.11
C ASP A 25 -12.95 7.24 -9.63
N ILE A 26 -13.54 6.06 -9.39
CA ILE A 26 -13.62 5.48 -8.06
C ILE A 26 -12.44 4.53 -7.90
N ALA A 27 -11.79 4.63 -6.76
CA ALA A 27 -10.69 3.75 -6.41
C ALA A 27 -10.76 3.42 -4.91
N TRP A 28 -9.91 2.50 -4.48
CA TRP A 28 -9.86 2.03 -3.10
C TRP A 28 -8.44 2.13 -2.60
N TYR A 29 -8.27 2.40 -1.32
CA TYR A 29 -6.96 2.45 -0.70
C TYR A 29 -7.06 1.89 0.72
N ILE A 30 -5.91 1.56 1.30
CA ILE A 30 -5.85 1.03 2.66
C ILE A 30 -5.43 2.17 3.57
N ASP A 31 -6.32 2.52 4.49
CA ASP A 31 -6.03 3.51 5.53
C ASP A 31 -5.69 2.75 6.80
N SER A 32 -4.46 2.89 7.26
CA SER A 32 -4.00 2.20 8.46
C SER A 32 -4.79 2.58 9.71
N LEU A 33 -5.39 3.75 9.71
CA LEU A 33 -6.20 4.22 10.84
C LEU A 33 -7.49 3.41 10.98
N PHE A 34 -8.12 3.06 9.86
CA PHE A 34 -9.38 2.31 9.87
C PHE A 34 -9.19 0.81 9.72
N GLU A 35 -8.01 0.38 9.33
CA GLU A 35 -7.67 -1.03 9.16
C GLU A 35 -8.59 -1.81 8.21
N HIS A 36 -9.17 -1.12 7.24
CA HIS A 36 -9.95 -1.74 6.16
C HIS A 36 -9.93 -0.85 4.93
N PRO A 37 -10.29 -1.41 3.76
CA PRO A 37 -10.28 -0.61 2.54
C PRO A 37 -11.24 0.56 2.62
N GLN A 38 -10.80 1.68 2.06
CA GLN A 38 -11.58 2.90 1.99
C GLN A 38 -11.83 3.25 0.53
N ARG A 39 -13.05 3.63 0.22
CA ARG A 39 -13.42 4.11 -1.10
C ARG A 39 -13.07 5.58 -1.23
N CYS A 40 -12.64 5.98 -2.41
CA CYS A 40 -12.36 7.39 -2.68
C CYS A 40 -12.69 7.75 -4.12
N ILE A 41 -12.77 9.05 -4.36
CA ILE A 41 -12.96 9.61 -5.70
C ILE A 41 -11.66 10.28 -6.10
N ILE A 42 -11.15 9.91 -7.26
CA ILE A 42 -9.93 10.51 -7.80
C ILE A 42 -10.27 11.91 -8.32
N LYS A 43 -9.46 12.89 -7.95
CA LYS A 43 -9.66 14.28 -8.38
C LYS A 43 -8.69 14.71 -9.47
N GLY A 44 -7.87 13.80 -9.94
CA GLY A 44 -6.94 14.02 -11.02
C GLY A 44 -5.52 13.71 -10.64
N CYS A 45 -4.68 13.54 -11.66
CA CYS A 45 -3.26 13.32 -11.48
C CYS A 45 -2.58 14.64 -11.20
N CYS A 46 -1.78 14.71 -10.15
CA CYS A 46 -1.08 15.94 -9.79
C CYS A 46 0.42 15.87 -10.03
N ASN A 47 0.97 14.68 -10.28
CA ASN A 47 2.39 14.53 -10.51
C ASN A 47 2.71 13.28 -11.30
N VAL A 48 3.58 13.41 -12.29
CA VAL A 48 4.22 12.29 -12.98
C VAL A 48 5.69 12.67 -13.10
N SER A 49 6.55 12.02 -12.32
CA SER A 49 7.96 12.38 -12.28
C SER A 49 8.84 11.13 -12.16
N TRP A 50 10.04 11.23 -12.72
CA TRP A 50 11.04 10.17 -12.59
C TRP A 50 11.78 10.33 -11.26
N PHE A 51 11.89 9.23 -10.55
CA PHE A 51 12.69 9.16 -9.33
C PHE A 51 13.99 8.44 -9.65
N ASP A 52 15.12 9.11 -9.46
CA ASP A 52 16.43 8.46 -9.56
C ASP A 52 16.65 7.69 -8.26
N GLY A 53 16.76 6.39 -8.39
CA GLY A 53 16.92 5.52 -7.23
C GLY A 53 18.13 5.85 -6.39
N ASN A 54 18.15 5.26 -5.21
CA ASN A 54 19.29 5.37 -4.30
C ASN A 54 19.65 3.97 -3.82
N GLU A 55 20.49 3.87 -2.80
CA GLU A 55 20.92 2.57 -2.28
C GLU A 55 19.79 1.74 -1.67
N PHE A 56 18.65 2.37 -1.36
CA PHE A 56 17.51 1.70 -0.71
C PHE A 56 16.34 1.46 -1.66
N ASN A 57 16.20 2.27 -2.71
CA ASN A 57 15.03 2.23 -3.59
C ASN A 57 15.45 2.23 -5.05
N SER A 58 14.74 1.45 -5.84
CA SER A 58 14.95 1.38 -7.29
C SER A 58 14.42 2.64 -7.97
N SER A 59 14.99 2.94 -9.13
CA SER A 59 14.53 4.05 -9.96
C SER A 59 13.21 3.69 -10.63
N ASP A 60 12.27 4.60 -10.61
CA ASP A 60 10.99 4.40 -11.27
C ASP A 60 10.27 5.74 -11.48
N TRP A 61 9.14 5.69 -12.21
CA TRP A 61 8.24 6.81 -12.36
C TRP A 61 7.27 6.84 -11.18
N TRP A 62 7.05 8.04 -10.66
CA TRP A 62 6.10 8.27 -9.58
C TRP A 62 4.88 8.98 -10.16
N ILE A 63 3.70 8.41 -9.91
CA ILE A 63 2.44 9.00 -10.32
C ILE A 63 1.61 9.24 -9.06
N ASP A 64 1.27 10.50 -8.83
CA ASP A 64 0.50 10.90 -7.66
C ASP A 64 -0.84 11.48 -8.09
N TYR A 65 -1.86 11.17 -7.29
CA TYR A 65 -3.22 11.66 -7.53
C TYR A 65 -3.72 12.45 -6.34
N ASN A 66 -4.53 13.43 -6.63
CA ASN A 66 -5.38 14.04 -5.61
C ASN A 66 -6.64 13.21 -5.49
N TYR A 67 -7.11 12.99 -4.28
CA TYR A 67 -8.29 12.17 -4.05
C TYR A 67 -9.11 12.71 -2.88
N LYS A 68 -10.38 12.31 -2.84
CA LYS A 68 -11.29 12.64 -1.76
C LYS A 68 -11.85 11.34 -1.18
N PRO A 69 -11.53 11.03 0.10
CA PRO A 69 -12.13 9.87 0.77
C PRO A 69 -13.63 10.07 0.96
N ASP A 70 -14.40 8.99 0.88
CA ASP A 70 -15.85 9.04 1.06
C ASP A 70 -16.25 9.55 2.45
N TYR A 71 -15.46 9.21 3.47
CA TYR A 71 -15.77 9.60 4.84
C TYR A 71 -15.48 11.08 5.13
N CYS A 72 -14.75 11.74 4.24
CA CYS A 72 -14.30 13.12 4.48
C CYS A 72 -15.22 14.11 3.83
N GLY A 73 -16.00 14.82 4.64
CA GLY A 73 -16.88 15.87 4.12
C GLY A 73 -16.22 17.19 3.81
N ARG A 74 -14.90 17.30 4.10
CA ARG A 74 -14.17 18.54 3.89
C ARG A 74 -13.44 18.52 2.55
N THR A 75 -13.14 19.71 2.06
CA THR A 75 -12.43 19.88 0.80
C THR A 75 -10.93 19.76 0.92
N LYS A 76 -10.44 19.26 2.04
CA LYS A 76 -9.00 19.07 2.22
C LYS A 76 -8.47 18.12 1.17
N GLN A 77 -7.42 18.56 0.49
CA GLN A 77 -6.81 17.80 -0.58
C GLN A 77 -5.88 16.73 -0.01
N HIS A 78 -6.05 15.52 -0.48
CA HIS A 78 -5.20 14.38 -0.12
C HIS A 78 -4.47 13.91 -1.36
N THR A 79 -3.27 13.42 -1.17
CA THR A 79 -2.44 12.92 -2.27
C THR A 79 -2.06 11.46 -2.01
N ILE A 80 -2.08 10.64 -3.05
CA ILE A 80 -1.76 9.23 -2.95
C ILE A 80 -1.05 8.78 -4.22
N ARG A 81 -0.15 7.81 -4.09
CA ARG A 81 0.52 7.21 -5.22
C ARG A 81 -0.34 6.18 -5.91
N GLU A 82 -0.12 6.02 -7.20
CA GLU A 82 -0.88 5.06 -8.00
C GLU A 82 -0.76 3.63 -7.47
N GLU A 83 0.44 3.21 -7.03
CA GLU A 83 0.63 1.86 -6.52
C GLU A 83 -0.10 1.58 -5.20
N SER A 84 -0.60 2.61 -4.54
CA SER A 84 -1.39 2.46 -3.32
C SER A 84 -2.89 2.46 -3.58
N LEU A 85 -3.28 2.55 -4.84
CA LEU A 85 -4.69 2.54 -5.25
C LEU A 85 -5.06 1.18 -5.85
N PHE A 86 -6.29 0.77 -5.60
CA PHE A 86 -6.85 -0.48 -6.10
C PHE A 86 -8.13 -0.20 -6.86
N ASP A 87 -8.37 -0.99 -7.90
CA ASP A 87 -9.56 -0.80 -8.73
C ASP A 87 -10.84 -1.25 -8.03
N THR A 88 -10.73 -2.23 -7.15
CA THR A 88 -11.89 -2.81 -6.46
C THR A 88 -11.61 -2.95 -4.98
N GLU A 89 -12.69 -3.03 -4.21
CA GLU A 89 -12.60 -3.29 -2.78
C GLU A 89 -11.96 -4.65 -2.51
N GLN A 90 -12.30 -5.66 -3.32
CA GLN A 90 -11.75 -7.00 -3.16
C GLN A 90 -10.22 -7.01 -3.29
N GLU A 91 -9.70 -6.32 -4.29
CA GLU A 91 -8.25 -6.22 -4.46
C GLU A 91 -7.58 -5.57 -3.26
N ALA A 92 -8.17 -4.48 -2.76
CA ALA A 92 -7.64 -3.80 -1.59
C ALA A 92 -7.71 -4.69 -0.34
N LEU A 93 -8.81 -5.42 -0.18
CA LEU A 93 -8.98 -6.32 0.96
C LEU A 93 -7.97 -7.47 0.92
N ILE A 94 -7.72 -8.03 -0.25
CA ILE A 94 -6.73 -9.10 -0.41
C ILE A 94 -5.34 -8.58 -0.04
N ALA A 95 -4.98 -7.39 -0.50
CA ALA A 95 -3.69 -6.79 -0.17
C ALA A 95 -3.55 -6.56 1.33
N LEU A 96 -4.60 -6.08 1.98
CA LEU A 96 -4.62 -5.87 3.42
C LEU A 96 -4.46 -7.19 4.17
N PHE A 97 -5.11 -8.24 3.71
CA PHE A 97 -5.02 -9.56 4.32
C PHE A 97 -3.62 -10.14 4.22
N GLU A 98 -2.99 -10.02 3.06
CA GLU A 98 -1.61 -10.48 2.86
C GLU A 98 -0.65 -9.73 3.78
N GLU A 99 -0.84 -8.43 3.92
CA GLU A 99 -0.06 -7.62 4.83
C GLU A 99 -0.22 -8.09 6.28
N PHE A 100 -1.44 -8.38 6.68
CA PHE A 100 -1.74 -8.87 8.01
C PHE A 100 -1.07 -10.22 8.28
N LYS A 101 -1.12 -11.14 7.31
CA LYS A 101 -0.48 -12.45 7.46
C LYS A 101 1.02 -12.31 7.69
N ASP A 102 1.67 -11.44 6.95
CA ASP A 102 3.11 -11.20 7.11
C ASP A 102 3.45 -10.68 8.49
N LYS A 103 2.65 -9.75 9.00
CA LYS A 103 2.84 -9.20 10.34
C LYS A 103 2.67 -10.25 11.42
N VAL A 104 1.65 -11.09 11.31
CA VAL A 104 1.40 -12.16 12.27
C VAL A 104 2.56 -13.15 12.25
N LYS A 105 3.02 -13.54 11.08
CA LYS A 105 4.15 -14.47 10.96
C LYS A 105 5.39 -13.91 11.64
N THR A 106 5.70 -12.65 11.38
CA THR A 106 6.86 -11.99 12.00
C THR A 106 6.74 -11.98 13.52
N LYS A 107 5.57 -11.72 14.05
CA LYS A 107 5.34 -11.71 15.50
C LYS A 107 5.49 -13.10 16.11
N ILE A 108 4.95 -14.12 15.45
CA ILE A 108 5.08 -15.51 15.92
C ILE A 108 6.56 -15.91 15.97
N ASP A 109 7.31 -15.58 14.92
CA ASP A 109 8.75 -15.88 14.87
C ASP A 109 9.50 -15.18 16.00
N PHE A 110 9.17 -13.93 16.26
CA PHE A 110 9.78 -13.17 17.36
C PHE A 110 9.51 -13.83 18.70
N PHE A 111 8.25 -14.16 19.00
CA PHE A 111 7.89 -14.78 20.26
C PHE A 111 8.51 -16.16 20.42
N SER A 112 8.63 -16.92 19.34
CA SER A 112 9.26 -18.22 19.38
C SER A 112 10.74 -18.13 19.76
N LYS A 113 11.45 -17.15 19.22
CA LYS A 113 12.85 -16.91 19.57
C LYS A 113 13.01 -16.49 21.03
N GLU A 114 12.14 -15.60 21.50
CA GLU A 114 12.19 -15.14 22.89
C GLU A 114 11.86 -16.28 23.86
N ALA A 115 10.91 -17.12 23.50
CA ALA A 115 10.57 -18.30 24.32
C ALA A 115 11.76 -19.24 24.47
N LYS A 116 12.52 -19.46 23.41
CA LYS A 116 13.73 -20.30 23.48
C LYS A 116 14.76 -19.70 24.42
N LYS A 117 14.97 -18.39 24.36
CA LYS A 117 15.91 -17.70 25.25
C LYS A 117 15.53 -17.86 26.71
N LEU A 118 14.24 -17.88 27.00
CA LEU A 118 13.72 -17.98 28.35
C LEU A 118 13.52 -19.42 28.83
N GLY A 119 13.82 -20.41 27.97
CA GLY A 119 13.66 -21.81 28.32
C GLY A 119 12.21 -22.27 28.37
N ILE A 120 11.32 -21.55 27.73
CA ILE A 120 9.91 -21.95 27.66
C ILE A 120 9.76 -23.12 26.68
N LYS A 121 9.15 -24.19 27.13
CA LYS A 121 8.97 -25.38 26.31
C LYS A 121 7.64 -25.42 25.57
N GLN A 122 6.74 -24.51 25.91
CA GLN A 122 5.45 -24.42 25.24
C GLN A 122 5.65 -23.95 23.80
N GLU A 123 5.01 -24.61 22.87
CA GLU A 123 5.05 -24.21 21.48
C GLU A 123 4.14 -23.01 21.24
N LEU A 124 4.71 -21.95 20.65
CA LEU A 124 3.96 -20.76 20.29
C LEU A 124 3.64 -20.83 18.81
N ARG A 125 2.38 -21.00 18.48
CA ARG A 125 1.94 -21.05 17.10
C ARG A 125 0.51 -20.53 16.95
N LEU A 126 0.20 -20.14 15.75
CA LEU A 126 -1.14 -19.73 15.38
C LEU A 126 -1.95 -20.98 15.02
N LEU A 127 -3.13 -21.10 15.60
CA LEU A 127 -4.03 -22.21 15.29
C LEU A 127 -4.94 -21.88 14.12
#